data_657ab72fd6091ec93b75ff0e1926709b
#
_entry.id   657ab72fd6091ec93b75ff0e1926709b
#
_cell.length_a   1.000
_cell.length_b   1.000
_cell.length_c   1.000
_cell.angle_alpha   90.00
_cell.angle_beta   90.00
_cell.angle_gamma   90.00
#
_symmetry.space_group_name_H-M   'P 1'
#
loop_
_entity.id
_entity.type
_entity.pdbx_description
1 polymer ?
#
loop_
_entity_poly.entity_id
_entity_poly.type
_entity_poly.pdbx_seq_one_letter_code
_entity_poly.pdbx_strand_id
1 'polypeptide(L)'
;MRDIKRKEIEVFGVNYERFSLGRQLQRFIKEYDIKAVCELPAHGAKAAPSLYSLDFALAGVKVTLVNGIEESLKFYKELGIEKNVEIIKVDNISKTGLEDNKFDFVWNFAFIPTYKNKIALLNEMRRISKKHVAVFSVNRRNVGFPLHRFAHWRTKIPWTHGDIKFNSPSYLKNFFKINGLKNIKTGVVDCPVWPDSVGFRDIRLHKKYEHKYISQTMALAIFQQNKHI
;
A
#
# COMPACT_ATOMS: atom_id res chain seq x y z
N MET A 1 16.99 20.55 -7.06
CA MET A 1 16.57 19.19 -6.67
C MET A 1 15.95 18.53 -7.88
N ARG A 2 16.59 17.50 -8.48
CA ARG A 2 15.97 16.76 -9.57
C ARG A 2 14.69 16.12 -9.06
N ASP A 3 13.62 16.17 -9.82
CA ASP A 3 12.31 15.65 -9.43
C ASP A 3 12.34 14.10 -9.41
N ILE A 4 12.89 13.58 -8.33
CA ILE A 4 13.12 12.16 -8.08
C ILE A 4 11.81 11.35 -8.17
N LYS A 5 10.67 12.04 -7.96
CA LYS A 5 9.34 11.44 -8.04
C LYS A 5 8.96 11.00 -9.46
N ARG A 6 9.64 11.54 -10.47
CA ARG A 6 9.41 11.24 -11.90
C ARG A 6 10.35 10.18 -12.46
N LYS A 7 11.25 9.61 -11.64
CA LYS A 7 12.08 8.50 -12.12
C LYS A 7 11.20 7.32 -12.47
N GLU A 8 11.18 6.94 -13.72
CA GLU A 8 10.46 5.76 -14.19
C GLU A 8 11.18 4.51 -13.68
N ILE A 9 10.52 3.79 -12.79
CA ILE A 9 11.03 2.53 -12.21
C ILE A 9 10.36 1.36 -12.93
N GLU A 10 9.13 1.58 -13.37
CA GLU A 10 8.26 0.59 -13.99
C GLU A 10 7.43 1.23 -15.12
N VAL A 11 6.48 0.50 -15.66
CA VAL A 11 5.51 1.04 -16.63
C VAL A 11 4.74 2.22 -16.06
N PHE A 12 4.28 3.11 -16.94
CA PHE A 12 3.64 4.37 -16.56
C PHE A 12 2.56 4.22 -15.48
N GLY A 13 1.68 3.23 -15.58
CA GLY A 13 0.60 3.02 -14.61
C GLY A 13 1.10 2.76 -13.19
N VAL A 14 2.13 1.93 -13.04
CA VAL A 14 2.76 1.64 -11.74
C VAL A 14 3.43 2.90 -11.16
N ASN A 15 4.12 3.67 -11.99
CA ASN A 15 4.72 4.93 -11.55
C ASN A 15 3.67 5.95 -11.11
N TYR A 16 2.55 6.05 -11.85
CA TYR A 16 1.46 6.94 -11.51
C TYR A 16 0.79 6.54 -10.17
N GLU A 17 0.49 5.24 -10.01
CA GLU A 17 -0.07 4.70 -8.78
C GLU A 17 0.83 5.01 -7.57
N ARG A 18 2.13 4.72 -7.69
CA ARG A 18 3.12 5.01 -6.65
C ARG A 18 3.19 6.51 -6.32
N PHE A 19 3.16 7.38 -7.34
CA PHE A 19 3.14 8.82 -7.15
C PHE A 19 1.88 9.31 -6.43
N SER A 20 0.71 8.81 -6.82
CA SER A 20 -0.56 9.18 -6.20
C SER A 20 -0.64 8.70 -4.75
N LEU A 21 -0.20 7.47 -4.49
CA LEU A 21 -0.07 6.93 -3.15
C LEU A 21 0.92 7.75 -2.31
N GLY A 22 2.08 8.07 -2.87
CA GLY A 22 3.11 8.88 -2.21
C GLY A 22 2.57 10.24 -1.75
N ARG A 23 1.75 10.91 -2.56
CA ARG A 23 1.07 12.15 -2.15
C ARG A 23 0.17 11.93 -0.93
N GLN A 24 -0.52 10.81 -0.86
CA GLN A 24 -1.35 10.47 0.29
C GLN A 24 -0.51 10.16 1.53
N LEU A 25 0.59 9.41 1.36
CA LEU A 25 1.52 9.12 2.46
C LEU A 25 2.14 10.40 3.02
N GLN A 26 2.52 11.35 2.16
CA GLN A 26 3.02 12.66 2.60
C GLN A 26 2.00 13.47 3.41
N ARG A 27 0.70 13.36 3.09
CA ARG A 27 -0.36 13.96 3.92
C ARG A 27 -0.40 13.29 5.30
N PHE A 28 -0.29 11.97 5.36
CA PHE A 28 -0.30 11.24 6.64
C PHE A 28 0.92 11.58 7.50
N ILE A 29 2.11 11.71 6.90
CA ILE A 29 3.32 12.15 7.63
C ILE A 29 3.03 13.45 8.38
N LYS A 30 2.41 14.42 7.71
CA LYS A 30 2.09 15.73 8.30
C LYS A 30 0.94 15.65 9.30
N GLU A 31 -0.13 14.96 8.96
CA GLU A 31 -1.35 14.86 9.79
C GLU A 31 -1.09 14.11 11.09
N TYR A 32 -0.24 13.09 11.05
CA TYR A 32 -0.03 12.17 12.18
C TYR A 32 1.35 12.25 12.81
N ASP A 33 2.21 13.20 12.39
CA ASP A 33 3.59 13.35 12.88
C ASP A 33 4.36 12.01 12.88
N ILE A 34 4.39 11.35 11.72
CA ILE A 34 5.00 10.02 11.57
C ILE A 34 6.51 10.16 11.48
N LYS A 35 7.25 9.47 12.36
CA LYS A 35 8.71 9.43 12.41
C LYS A 35 9.29 8.04 12.14
N ALA A 36 8.53 7.00 12.45
CA ALA A 36 8.89 5.61 12.21
C ALA A 36 7.72 4.85 11.59
N VAL A 37 7.96 4.18 10.46
CA VAL A 37 6.96 3.41 9.72
C VAL A 37 7.43 1.97 9.50
N CYS A 38 6.49 1.04 9.51
CA CYS A 38 6.71 -0.34 9.11
C CYS A 38 5.78 -0.72 7.97
N GLU A 39 6.34 -1.21 6.87
CA GLU A 39 5.58 -1.87 5.80
C GLU A 39 5.60 -3.39 6.04
N LEU A 40 4.43 -3.97 6.33
CA LEU A 40 4.29 -5.35 6.77
C LEU A 40 3.23 -6.11 5.94
N PRO A 41 3.64 -6.99 5.03
CA PRO A 41 4.99 -7.13 4.48
C PRO A 41 5.24 -6.12 3.34
N ALA A 42 6.52 -5.90 3.01
CA ALA A 42 6.94 -4.97 1.96
C ALA A 42 7.00 -5.58 0.56
N HIS A 43 6.51 -6.80 0.36
CA HIS A 43 6.45 -7.48 -0.94
C HIS A 43 5.02 -7.72 -1.43
N GLY A 44 4.04 -6.99 -0.88
CA GLY A 44 2.62 -7.20 -1.20
C GLY A 44 2.25 -6.86 -2.64
N ALA A 45 2.82 -5.80 -3.19
CA ALA A 45 2.64 -5.44 -4.59
C ALA A 45 3.62 -6.22 -5.48
N LYS A 46 3.11 -6.75 -6.60
CA LYS A 46 3.95 -7.46 -7.59
C LYS A 46 4.84 -6.50 -8.39
N ALA A 47 4.34 -5.29 -8.63
CA ALA A 47 5.07 -4.24 -9.33
C ALA A 47 5.77 -3.34 -8.32
N ALA A 48 7.01 -2.93 -8.60
CA ALA A 48 7.84 -2.10 -7.73
C ALA A 48 7.85 -2.53 -6.24
N PRO A 49 8.06 -3.82 -5.92
CA PRO A 49 7.99 -4.31 -4.56
C PRO A 49 9.01 -3.58 -3.68
N SER A 50 8.64 -3.34 -2.43
CA SER A 50 9.46 -2.62 -1.43
C SER A 50 9.79 -1.16 -1.77
N LEU A 51 9.13 -0.56 -2.77
CA LEU A 51 9.31 0.84 -3.16
C LEU A 51 8.11 1.73 -2.84
N TYR A 52 7.03 1.16 -2.30
CA TYR A 52 5.85 1.95 -1.96
C TYR A 52 6.05 2.83 -0.72
N SER A 53 6.98 2.46 0.17
CA SER A 53 7.40 3.30 1.30
C SER A 53 8.43 4.38 0.95
N LEU A 54 8.77 4.56 -0.33
CA LEU A 54 9.79 5.52 -0.77
C LEU A 54 9.50 6.95 -0.28
N ASP A 55 8.26 7.39 -0.35
CA ASP A 55 7.87 8.74 0.06
C ASP A 55 8.05 9.00 1.57
N PHE A 56 7.95 7.97 2.42
CA PHE A 56 8.33 8.08 3.83
C PHE A 56 9.83 8.32 3.98
N ALA A 57 10.66 7.52 3.31
CA ALA A 57 12.12 7.66 3.37
C ALA A 57 12.60 9.01 2.82
N LEU A 58 12.00 9.50 1.72
CA LEU A 58 12.27 10.83 1.14
C LEU A 58 11.91 11.97 2.10
N ALA A 59 10.94 11.78 2.96
CA ALA A 59 10.55 12.74 4.00
C ALA A 59 11.42 12.64 5.27
N GLY A 60 12.44 11.78 5.30
CA GLY A 60 13.30 11.56 6.45
C GLY A 60 12.74 10.63 7.53
N VAL A 61 11.59 9.99 7.26
CA VAL A 61 10.98 9.00 8.17
C VAL A 61 11.80 7.72 8.16
N LYS A 62 11.98 7.10 9.32
CA LYS A 62 12.61 5.78 9.42
C LYS A 62 11.65 4.71 8.94
N VAL A 63 12.10 3.92 7.95
CA VAL A 63 11.29 2.91 7.26
C VAL A 63 11.85 1.52 7.55
N THR A 64 11.02 0.64 8.08
CA THR A 64 11.29 -0.78 8.22
C THR A 64 10.47 -1.55 7.21
N LEU A 65 11.13 -2.27 6.31
CA LEU A 65 10.53 -3.11 5.27
C LEU A 65 10.59 -4.58 5.71
N VAL A 66 9.49 -5.11 6.21
CA VAL A 66 9.45 -6.52 6.62
C VAL A 66 9.33 -7.42 5.39
N ASN A 67 10.29 -8.35 5.26
CA ASN A 67 10.45 -9.22 4.09
C ASN A 67 10.56 -8.43 2.78
N GLY A 68 11.18 -7.25 2.85
CA GLY A 68 11.49 -6.45 1.68
C GLY A 68 12.48 -7.16 0.74
N ILE A 69 12.56 -6.66 -0.48
CA ILE A 69 13.46 -7.15 -1.53
C ILE A 69 14.76 -6.35 -1.46
N GLU A 70 15.88 -7.05 -1.25
CA GLU A 70 17.21 -6.43 -1.08
C GLU A 70 17.60 -5.56 -2.30
N GLU A 71 17.26 -6.02 -3.50
CA GLU A 71 17.56 -5.29 -4.74
C GLU A 71 16.91 -3.91 -4.78
N SER A 72 15.83 -3.71 -4.03
CA SER A 72 15.16 -2.40 -3.95
C SER A 72 16.04 -1.35 -3.26
N LEU A 73 16.97 -1.76 -2.38
CA LEU A 73 17.86 -0.85 -1.67
C LEU A 73 18.75 -0.03 -2.60
N LYS A 74 19.06 -0.54 -3.80
CA LYS A 74 19.80 0.23 -4.81
C LYS A 74 19.11 1.56 -5.15
N PHE A 75 17.77 1.58 -5.22
CA PHE A 75 17.01 2.79 -5.51
C PHE A 75 17.08 3.78 -4.36
N TYR A 76 17.00 3.30 -3.11
CA TYR A 76 17.16 4.15 -1.93
C TYR A 76 18.59 4.73 -1.84
N LYS A 77 19.61 3.93 -2.19
CA LYS A 77 21.00 4.36 -2.26
C LYS A 77 21.24 5.40 -3.37
N GLU A 78 20.72 5.15 -4.57
CA GLU A 78 20.81 6.12 -5.69
C GLU A 78 20.19 7.48 -5.34
N LEU A 79 19.25 7.50 -4.41
CA LEU A 79 18.57 8.70 -3.92
C LEU A 79 19.24 9.30 -2.67
N GLY A 80 20.29 8.66 -2.13
CA GLY A 80 21.00 9.09 -0.93
C GLY A 80 20.17 9.03 0.36
N ILE A 81 19.19 8.13 0.41
CA ILE A 81 18.25 8.00 1.53
C ILE A 81 18.25 6.61 2.17
N GLU A 82 19.19 5.75 1.80
CA GLU A 82 19.31 4.37 2.32
C GLU A 82 19.45 4.32 3.84
N LYS A 83 20.04 5.34 4.44
CA LYS A 83 20.16 5.48 5.91
C LYS A 83 18.82 5.55 6.64
N ASN A 84 17.74 5.82 5.92
CA ASN A 84 16.39 5.88 6.46
C ASN A 84 15.66 4.55 6.32
N VAL A 85 16.25 3.52 5.68
CA VAL A 85 15.56 2.29 5.32
C VAL A 85 16.32 1.08 5.84
N GLU A 86 15.60 0.18 6.47
CA GLU A 86 16.11 -1.13 6.87
C GLU A 86 15.19 -2.24 6.33
N ILE A 87 15.74 -3.38 5.99
CA ILE A 87 15.00 -4.60 5.64
C ILE A 87 15.16 -5.60 6.78
N ILE A 88 14.04 -6.13 7.25
CA ILE A 88 14.02 -7.17 8.27
C ILE A 88 13.38 -8.42 7.68
N LYS A 89 14.02 -9.57 7.85
CA LYS A 89 13.48 -10.87 7.43
C LYS A 89 12.80 -11.55 8.62
N VAL A 90 11.58 -12.02 8.42
CA VAL A 90 10.83 -12.78 9.40
C VAL A 90 10.17 -13.99 8.74
N ASP A 91 10.11 -15.11 9.43
CA ASP A 91 9.47 -16.34 8.92
C ASP A 91 7.95 -16.21 8.95
N ASN A 92 7.41 -15.52 9.95
CA ASN A 92 5.97 -15.37 10.13
C ASN A 92 5.59 -13.90 10.31
N ILE A 93 4.97 -13.33 9.30
CA ILE A 93 4.52 -11.94 9.31
C ILE A 93 3.34 -11.67 10.27
N SER A 94 2.69 -12.72 10.78
CA SER A 94 1.66 -12.60 11.82
C SER A 94 2.23 -12.75 13.23
N LYS A 95 3.55 -12.95 13.36
CA LYS A 95 4.29 -13.01 14.62
C LYS A 95 5.75 -12.62 14.33
N THR A 96 5.97 -11.34 14.12
CA THR A 96 7.26 -10.82 13.63
C THR A 96 8.39 -10.86 14.64
N GLY A 97 8.08 -10.95 15.94
CA GLY A 97 9.08 -10.78 17.01
C GLY A 97 9.50 -9.33 17.26
N LEU A 98 8.96 -8.38 16.49
CA LEU A 98 9.24 -6.97 16.72
C LEU A 98 8.58 -6.48 18.02
N GLU A 99 9.16 -5.43 18.62
CA GLU A 99 8.67 -4.85 19.87
C GLU A 99 7.26 -4.26 19.73
N ASP A 100 6.49 -4.33 20.80
CA ASP A 100 5.18 -3.70 20.89
C ASP A 100 5.29 -2.18 20.75
N ASN A 101 4.37 -1.60 20.00
CA ASN A 101 4.30 -0.15 19.84
C ASN A 101 5.61 0.49 19.33
N LYS A 102 6.37 -0.19 18.49
CA LYS A 102 7.63 0.30 17.94
C LYS A 102 7.42 1.42 16.91
N PHE A 103 6.40 1.32 16.07
CA PHE A 103 6.20 2.20 14.93
C PHE A 103 5.02 3.16 15.11
N ASP A 104 5.14 4.39 14.63
CA ASP A 104 4.03 5.35 14.63
C ASP A 104 2.93 4.94 13.63
N PHE A 105 3.33 4.28 12.54
CA PHE A 105 2.44 3.88 11.46
C PHE A 105 2.87 2.52 10.90
N VAL A 106 1.93 1.57 10.85
CA VAL A 106 2.15 0.25 10.26
C VAL A 106 1.17 0.06 9.11
N TRP A 107 1.67 -0.37 7.96
CA TRP A 107 0.82 -0.46 6.79
C TRP A 107 1.19 -1.60 5.85
N ASN A 108 0.32 -1.91 4.90
CA ASN A 108 0.64 -2.72 3.75
C ASN A 108 -0.12 -2.27 2.49
N PHE A 109 0.44 -2.67 1.35
CA PHE A 109 -0.12 -2.42 0.04
C PHE A 109 -0.46 -3.73 -0.68
N ALA A 110 -1.73 -3.87 -1.08
CA ALA A 110 -2.27 -4.96 -1.89
C ALA A 110 -2.06 -6.39 -1.35
N PHE A 111 -1.71 -6.55 -0.08
CA PHE A 111 -1.35 -7.85 0.49
C PHE A 111 -2.51 -8.53 1.23
N ILE A 112 -3.29 -7.80 2.00
CA ILE A 112 -4.35 -8.39 2.84
C ILE A 112 -5.34 -9.28 2.08
N PRO A 113 -5.75 -8.96 0.84
CA PRO A 113 -6.66 -9.84 0.09
C PRO A 113 -6.11 -11.24 -0.14
N THR A 114 -4.79 -11.37 -0.32
CA THR A 114 -4.12 -12.63 -0.67
C THR A 114 -3.72 -13.45 0.56
N TYR A 115 -3.57 -12.83 1.71
CA TYR A 115 -3.09 -13.51 2.91
C TYR A 115 -4.18 -14.38 3.54
N LYS A 116 -3.82 -15.62 3.95
CA LYS A 116 -4.79 -16.58 4.49
C LYS A 116 -5.32 -16.13 5.85
N ASN A 117 -4.44 -15.83 6.79
CA ASN A 117 -4.81 -15.47 8.17
C ASN A 117 -4.81 -13.93 8.37
N LYS A 118 -5.79 -13.27 7.78
CA LYS A 118 -5.90 -11.80 7.78
C LYS A 118 -6.06 -11.20 9.17
N ILE A 119 -6.74 -11.91 10.07
CA ILE A 119 -6.95 -11.46 11.46
C ILE A 119 -5.64 -11.47 12.22
N ALA A 120 -4.85 -12.54 12.11
CA ALA A 120 -3.56 -12.62 12.80
C ALA A 120 -2.59 -11.54 12.28
N LEU A 121 -2.57 -11.29 10.96
CA LEU A 121 -1.77 -10.20 10.40
C LEU A 121 -2.22 -8.83 10.94
N LEU A 122 -3.53 -8.58 10.97
CA LEU A 122 -4.06 -7.33 11.51
C LEU A 122 -3.70 -7.14 12.99
N ASN A 123 -3.80 -8.20 13.78
CA ASN A 123 -3.41 -8.15 15.20
C ASN A 123 -1.93 -7.85 15.38
N GLU A 124 -1.07 -8.43 14.55
CA GLU A 124 0.36 -8.14 14.59
C GLU A 124 0.65 -6.69 14.17
N MET A 125 0.03 -6.21 13.09
CA MET A 125 0.14 -4.80 12.70
C MET A 125 -0.27 -3.86 13.85
N ARG A 126 -1.34 -4.20 14.58
CA ARG A 126 -1.78 -3.43 15.75
C ARG A 126 -0.78 -3.48 16.89
N ARG A 127 -0.25 -4.67 17.20
CA ARG A 127 0.68 -4.87 18.30
C ARG A 127 1.94 -4.01 18.16
N ILE A 128 2.54 -4.02 16.96
CA ILE A 128 3.77 -3.27 16.70
C ILE A 128 3.53 -1.78 16.42
N SER A 129 2.27 -1.35 16.24
CA SER A 129 1.91 0.04 15.98
C SER A 129 1.61 0.80 17.28
N LYS A 130 2.16 2.02 17.41
CA LYS A 130 1.82 2.96 18.49
C LYS A 130 0.46 3.61 18.28
N LYS A 131 0.13 3.97 17.02
CA LYS A 131 -1.00 4.88 16.74
C LYS A 131 -1.85 4.44 15.57
N HIS A 132 -1.25 4.13 14.44
CA HIS A 132 -1.99 4.02 13.18
C HIS A 132 -1.65 2.75 12.43
N VAL A 133 -2.67 2.10 11.91
CA VAL A 133 -2.51 1.01 10.94
C VAL A 133 -3.29 1.36 9.68
N ALA A 134 -2.69 1.14 8.52
CA ALA A 134 -3.33 1.37 7.24
C ALA A 134 -3.22 0.15 6.32
N VAL A 135 -4.26 -0.09 5.57
CA VAL A 135 -4.28 -1.12 4.52
C VAL A 135 -4.76 -0.49 3.23
N PHE A 136 -3.97 -0.67 2.19
CA PHE A 136 -4.33 -0.29 0.84
C PHE A 136 -4.62 -1.55 0.02
N SER A 137 -5.62 -1.49 -0.81
CA SER A 137 -6.00 -2.58 -1.70
C SER A 137 -6.58 -2.04 -3.00
N VAL A 138 -6.50 -2.82 -4.07
CA VAL A 138 -7.14 -2.48 -5.34
C VAL A 138 -8.64 -2.29 -5.12
N ASN A 139 -9.20 -1.23 -5.66
CA ASN A 139 -10.63 -0.99 -5.53
C ASN A 139 -11.41 -1.76 -6.60
N ARG A 140 -12.34 -2.61 -6.19
CA ARG A 140 -13.21 -3.36 -7.11
C ARG A 140 -14.10 -2.47 -8.01
N ARG A 141 -14.23 -1.18 -7.67
CA ARG A 141 -14.94 -0.19 -8.51
C ARG A 141 -14.07 0.43 -9.59
N ASN A 142 -12.75 0.13 -9.61
CA ASN A 142 -11.91 0.48 -10.73
C ASN A 142 -12.45 -0.17 -12.00
N VAL A 143 -12.64 0.60 -13.06
CA VAL A 143 -13.27 0.12 -14.30
C VAL A 143 -12.55 -1.08 -14.94
N GLY A 144 -11.24 -1.19 -14.72
CA GLY A 144 -10.46 -2.34 -15.18
C GLY A 144 -10.68 -3.61 -14.37
N PHE A 145 -11.16 -3.51 -13.16
CA PHE A 145 -11.34 -4.68 -12.28
C PHE A 145 -12.33 -5.71 -12.83
N PRO A 146 -13.57 -5.35 -13.24
CA PRO A 146 -14.50 -6.31 -13.83
C PRO A 146 -13.98 -6.85 -15.16
N LEU A 147 -13.33 -6.04 -15.99
CA LEU A 147 -12.75 -6.47 -17.25
C LEU A 147 -11.63 -7.50 -17.03
N HIS A 148 -10.76 -7.26 -16.06
CA HIS A 148 -9.69 -8.19 -15.71
C HIS A 148 -10.25 -9.51 -15.16
N ARG A 149 -11.27 -9.45 -14.32
CA ARG A 149 -11.97 -10.67 -13.86
C ARG A 149 -12.59 -11.45 -15.00
N PHE A 150 -13.24 -10.76 -15.94
CA PHE A 150 -13.82 -11.40 -17.13
C PHE A 150 -12.72 -12.06 -17.97
N ALA A 151 -11.57 -11.39 -18.15
CA ALA A 151 -10.43 -11.97 -18.85
C ALA A 151 -9.94 -13.26 -18.20
N HIS A 152 -9.77 -13.28 -16.86
CA HIS A 152 -9.40 -14.48 -16.11
C HIS A 152 -10.40 -15.62 -16.31
N TRP A 153 -11.70 -15.31 -16.23
CA TRP A 153 -12.75 -16.30 -16.44
C TRP A 153 -12.72 -16.86 -17.87
N ARG A 154 -12.59 -15.99 -18.88
CA ARG A 154 -12.56 -16.39 -20.30
C ARG A 154 -11.33 -17.22 -20.62
N THR A 155 -10.17 -16.87 -20.10
CA THR A 155 -8.90 -17.57 -20.38
C THR A 155 -8.64 -18.76 -19.46
N LYS A 156 -9.55 -19.02 -18.51
CA LYS A 156 -9.40 -20.06 -17.47
C LYS A 156 -8.13 -19.91 -16.61
N ILE A 157 -7.52 -18.72 -16.60
CA ILE A 157 -6.37 -18.43 -15.73
C ILE A 157 -6.88 -18.22 -14.30
N PRO A 158 -6.34 -18.91 -13.31
CA PRO A 158 -6.77 -18.77 -11.92
C PRO A 158 -6.67 -17.32 -11.41
N TRP A 159 -7.66 -16.89 -10.61
CA TRP A 159 -7.65 -15.59 -9.95
C TRP A 159 -6.61 -15.57 -8.82
N THR A 160 -5.54 -14.80 -8.98
CA THR A 160 -4.42 -14.75 -8.04
C THR A 160 -4.40 -13.49 -7.16
N HIS A 161 -5.41 -12.61 -7.29
CA HIS A 161 -5.46 -11.33 -6.57
C HIS A 161 -6.24 -11.42 -5.23
N GLY A 162 -6.40 -12.64 -4.71
CA GLY A 162 -6.97 -12.89 -3.40
C GLY A 162 -8.49 -12.68 -3.29
N ASP A 163 -8.98 -12.50 -2.07
CA ASP A 163 -10.40 -12.35 -1.77
C ASP A 163 -10.90 -10.95 -2.15
N ILE A 164 -11.75 -10.91 -3.16
CA ILE A 164 -12.32 -9.68 -3.74
C ILE A 164 -13.15 -8.84 -2.78
N LYS A 165 -13.61 -9.40 -1.65
CA LYS A 165 -14.32 -8.65 -0.64
C LYS A 165 -13.44 -7.54 -0.05
N PHE A 166 -12.15 -7.85 0.14
CA PHE A 166 -11.15 -6.91 0.67
C PHE A 166 -10.77 -5.79 -0.32
N ASN A 167 -11.27 -5.84 -1.55
CA ASN A 167 -11.15 -4.79 -2.54
C ASN A 167 -12.29 -3.74 -2.46
N SER A 168 -13.01 -3.71 -1.35
CA SER A 168 -14.11 -2.77 -1.07
C SER A 168 -13.81 -1.94 0.18
N PRO A 169 -13.85 -0.60 0.11
CA PRO A 169 -13.67 0.26 1.28
C PRO A 169 -14.65 -0.04 2.40
N SER A 170 -15.93 -0.30 2.07
CA SER A 170 -16.94 -0.61 3.06
C SER A 170 -16.72 -1.96 3.73
N TYR A 171 -16.25 -2.96 2.99
CA TYR A 171 -15.90 -4.26 3.56
C TYR A 171 -14.69 -4.16 4.49
N LEU A 172 -13.63 -3.46 4.06
CA LEU A 172 -12.45 -3.19 4.91
C LEU A 172 -12.84 -2.44 6.18
N LYS A 173 -13.69 -1.42 6.07
CA LYS A 173 -14.21 -0.69 7.23
C LYS A 173 -14.90 -1.62 8.23
N ASN A 174 -15.78 -2.49 7.72
CA ASN A 174 -16.48 -3.46 8.58
C ASN A 174 -15.50 -4.48 9.16
N PHE A 175 -14.59 -5.02 8.37
CA PHE A 175 -13.56 -5.95 8.84
C PHE A 175 -12.74 -5.37 9.99
N PHE A 176 -12.32 -4.12 9.88
CA PHE A 176 -11.62 -3.44 10.98
C PHE A 176 -12.51 -3.24 12.21
N LYS A 177 -13.75 -2.80 12.00
CA LYS A 177 -14.70 -2.56 13.09
C LYS A 177 -14.96 -3.83 13.91
N ILE A 178 -15.25 -4.96 13.26
CA ILE A 178 -15.53 -6.24 13.96
C ILE A 178 -14.28 -6.81 14.65
N ASN A 179 -13.08 -6.40 14.23
CA ASN A 179 -11.81 -6.76 14.89
C ASN A 179 -11.37 -5.71 15.94
N GLY A 180 -12.29 -4.91 16.45
CA GLY A 180 -12.06 -4.03 17.60
C GLY A 180 -11.33 -2.73 17.33
N LEU A 181 -11.25 -2.30 16.07
CA LEU A 181 -10.61 -1.05 15.70
C LEU A 181 -11.62 0.10 15.67
N LYS A 182 -11.20 1.26 16.17
CA LYS A 182 -12.04 2.46 16.29
C LYS A 182 -11.52 3.58 15.40
N ASN A 183 -12.32 4.62 15.20
CA ASN A 183 -11.95 5.81 14.42
C ASN A 183 -11.49 5.50 13.00
N ILE A 184 -12.18 4.56 12.33
CA ILE A 184 -11.80 4.07 11.00
C ILE A 184 -12.14 5.14 9.96
N LYS A 185 -11.11 5.63 9.27
CA LYS A 185 -11.25 6.46 8.07
C LYS A 185 -11.12 5.58 6.85
N THR A 186 -11.95 5.77 5.86
CA THR A 186 -11.84 5.11 4.55
C THR A 186 -11.83 6.14 3.44
N GLY A 187 -11.11 5.85 2.37
CA GLY A 187 -11.01 6.72 1.22
C GLY A 187 -10.59 5.95 -0.02
N VAL A 188 -10.30 6.68 -1.05
CA VAL A 188 -9.75 6.17 -2.31
C VAL A 188 -8.52 7.00 -2.68
N VAL A 189 -7.56 6.36 -3.31
CA VAL A 189 -6.39 7.00 -3.89
C VAL A 189 -6.50 6.88 -5.40
N ASP A 190 -6.12 7.93 -6.09
CA ASP A 190 -6.12 7.96 -7.54
C ASP A 190 -5.12 6.95 -8.11
N CYS A 191 -5.55 6.20 -9.11
CA CYS A 191 -4.69 5.27 -9.83
C CYS A 191 -5.25 5.01 -11.24
N PRO A 192 -4.44 4.49 -12.17
CA PRO A 192 -4.90 4.19 -13.52
C PRO A 192 -5.86 3.01 -13.57
N VAL A 193 -6.35 2.72 -14.77
CA VAL A 193 -7.16 1.52 -15.02
C VAL A 193 -6.35 0.28 -14.66
N TRP A 194 -6.84 -0.49 -13.72
CA TRP A 194 -6.17 -1.68 -13.21
C TRP A 194 -6.56 -2.94 -14.03
N PRO A 195 -5.63 -3.87 -14.31
CA PRO A 195 -4.21 -3.80 -13.96
C PRO A 195 -3.43 -2.87 -14.90
N ASP A 196 -2.44 -2.21 -14.36
CA ASP A 196 -1.63 -1.20 -15.05
C ASP A 196 -0.94 -1.72 -16.31
N SER A 197 -0.60 -3.01 -16.33
CA SER A 197 0.01 -3.68 -17.50
C SER A 197 -0.91 -3.78 -18.72
N VAL A 198 -2.22 -3.64 -18.52
CA VAL A 198 -3.25 -3.71 -19.56
C VAL A 198 -3.90 -2.35 -19.80
N GLY A 199 -3.61 -1.39 -18.92
CA GLY A 199 -4.18 -0.05 -18.96
C GLY A 199 -3.66 0.80 -20.11
N PHE A 200 -4.25 1.95 -20.26
CA PHE A 200 -3.87 2.94 -21.28
C PHE A 200 -2.41 3.35 -21.11
N ARG A 201 -1.59 2.95 -22.08
CA ARG A 201 -0.17 3.31 -22.14
C ARG A 201 0.06 4.73 -22.68
N ASP A 202 -1.00 5.37 -23.17
CA ASP A 202 -0.89 6.70 -23.78
C ASP A 202 -1.05 7.79 -22.71
N ILE A 203 0.06 8.44 -22.38
CA ILE A 203 0.12 9.61 -21.49
C ILE A 203 -0.88 10.71 -21.90
N ARG A 204 -1.17 10.87 -23.19
CA ARG A 204 -2.10 11.89 -23.69
C ARG A 204 -3.53 11.58 -23.31
N LEU A 205 -3.93 10.31 -23.33
CA LEU A 205 -5.23 9.86 -22.84
C LEU A 205 -5.33 10.04 -21.34
N HIS A 206 -4.28 9.70 -20.59
CA HIS A 206 -4.21 9.92 -19.15
C HIS A 206 -4.38 11.39 -18.78
N LYS A 207 -3.63 12.30 -19.40
CA LYS A 207 -3.77 13.74 -19.16
C LYS A 207 -5.17 14.26 -19.47
N LYS A 208 -5.83 13.75 -20.51
CA LYS A 208 -7.17 14.17 -20.91
C LYS A 208 -8.25 13.71 -19.93
N TYR A 209 -8.07 12.58 -19.27
CA TYR A 209 -9.07 11.94 -18.40
C TYR A 209 -8.69 11.91 -16.92
N GLU A 210 -7.52 12.49 -16.56
CA GLU A 210 -6.91 12.47 -15.24
C GLU A 210 -7.84 12.94 -14.10
N HIS A 211 -8.83 13.77 -14.41
CA HIS A 211 -9.70 14.38 -13.41
C HIS A 211 -11.19 13.99 -13.47
N LYS A 212 -11.64 13.22 -14.44
CA LYS A 212 -13.08 12.98 -14.58
C LYS A 212 -13.58 11.53 -14.66
N TYR A 213 -12.82 10.59 -15.22
CA TYR A 213 -13.38 9.27 -15.56
C TYR A 213 -12.50 8.06 -15.22
N ILE A 214 -11.24 8.24 -14.90
CA ILE A 214 -10.30 7.16 -14.61
C ILE A 214 -9.83 7.19 -13.15
N SER A 215 -10.19 8.26 -12.44
CA SER A 215 -9.86 8.41 -11.04
C SER A 215 -10.72 7.50 -10.19
N GLN A 216 -10.23 6.34 -9.87
CA GLN A 216 -10.69 5.60 -8.71
C GLN A 216 -9.82 4.40 -8.51
N THR A 217 -8.96 4.42 -7.28
CA THR A 217 -9.06 3.24 -7.05
C THR A 217 -8.31 2.40 -6.12
N MET A 218 -7.92 2.92 -5.05
CA MET A 218 -7.48 2.14 -3.91
C MET A 218 -8.38 2.35 -2.71
N ALA A 219 -8.76 1.25 -2.09
CA ALA A 219 -9.46 1.33 -0.83
C ALA A 219 -8.45 1.56 0.29
N LEU A 220 -8.59 2.67 0.96
CA LEU A 220 -7.80 3.03 2.12
C LEU A 220 -8.62 2.80 3.37
N ALA A 221 -8.14 1.99 4.28
CA ALA A 221 -8.64 1.97 5.64
C ALA A 221 -7.54 2.39 6.60
N ILE A 222 -7.76 3.51 7.27
CA ILE A 222 -6.89 4.03 8.31
C ILE A 222 -7.69 4.06 9.59
N PHE A 223 -7.08 3.63 10.68
CA PHE A 223 -7.73 3.71 11.98
C PHE A 223 -6.70 4.09 13.03
N GLN A 224 -7.17 4.80 14.02
CA GLN A 224 -6.39 5.21 15.16
C GLN A 224 -6.62 4.24 16.31
N GLN A 225 -5.56 3.69 16.89
CA GLN A 225 -5.66 2.99 18.15
C GLN A 225 -5.87 4.01 19.28
N ASN A 226 -7.05 4.03 19.87
CA ASN A 226 -7.19 4.65 21.17
C ASN A 226 -6.57 3.72 22.20
N LYS A 227 -5.40 4.08 22.73
CA LYS A 227 -4.93 3.49 23.97
C LYS A 227 -5.90 3.95 25.06
N HIS A 228 -6.65 3.03 25.61
CA HIS A 228 -7.18 3.26 26.94
C HIS A 228 -5.99 3.24 27.90
N ILE A 229 -5.71 4.39 28.48
CA ILE A 229 -4.89 4.53 29.70
C ILE A 229 -5.72 3.91 30.84
#